data_1a5eb0dc4769e47905b431b7859228ab
#
_entry.id   1a5eb0dc4769e47905b431b7859228ab
#
_cell.length_a   1.000
_cell.length_b   1.000
_cell.length_c   1.000
_cell.angle_alpha   90.00
_cell.angle_beta   90.00
_cell.angle_gamma   90.00
#
_symmetry.space_group_name_H-M   'P 1'
#
loop_
_entity.id
_entity.type
_entity.pdbx_description
1 polymer ?
#
loop_
_entity_poly.entity_id
_entity_poly.type
_entity_poly.pdbx_seq_one_letter_code
_entity_poly.pdbx_strand_id
1 'polypeptide(L)'
;YMDSSPVVAITGHVTTAQLGLDSFQEVDITSVTMPVTKHNFLVRRVEELADTIRTAFQIANSGRKGPVLIDVPKDITALKCEYTPKEPEPIPEPPMPDQGWFLKAVELIKSAKRPFIYAGGGVISSEASEELRAFAEKVDAPVSCSLMCQGGFDELNHRYVGMLGMHGTKTASCCIR
;
A
#
# COMPACT_ATOMS: atom_id res chain seq x y z
N TYR A 1 6.52 2.45 3.64
CA TYR A 1 6.40 2.90 2.24
C TYR A 1 6.74 1.78 1.26
N MET A 2 7.91 1.13 1.42
CA MET A 2 8.38 0.09 0.46
C MET A 2 7.43 -1.12 0.35
N ASP A 3 6.83 -1.53 1.45
CA ASP A 3 5.90 -2.66 1.50
C ASP A 3 4.46 -2.29 1.13
N SER A 4 4.23 -1.04 0.72
CA SER A 4 2.92 -0.51 0.34
C SER A 4 1.86 -0.64 1.44
N SER A 5 2.27 -0.57 2.72
CA SER A 5 1.37 -0.67 3.87
C SER A 5 0.57 0.62 4.05
N PRO A 6 -0.77 0.58 4.07
CA PRO A 6 -1.60 1.76 4.29
C PRO A 6 -1.63 2.11 5.79
N VAL A 7 -0.74 2.99 6.20
CA VAL A 7 -0.62 3.46 7.58
C VAL A 7 -0.94 4.94 7.64
N VAL A 8 -1.78 5.36 8.59
CA VAL A 8 -1.95 6.77 8.95
C VAL A 8 -1.25 6.99 10.29
N ALA A 9 -0.13 7.73 10.24
CA ALA A 9 0.63 8.10 11.44
C ALA A 9 0.17 9.48 11.90
N ILE A 10 -0.14 9.62 13.18
CA ILE A 10 -0.50 10.90 13.80
C ILE A 10 0.61 11.28 14.77
N THR A 11 1.22 12.44 14.56
CA THR A 11 2.28 12.99 15.39
C THR A 11 1.82 14.26 16.10
N GLY A 12 2.48 14.60 17.20
CA GLY A 12 2.27 15.85 17.91
C GLY A 12 3.37 16.84 17.58
N HIS A 13 3.03 18.12 17.64
CA HIS A 13 3.97 19.21 17.41
C HIS A 13 3.89 20.28 18.50
N VAL A 14 4.83 21.22 18.50
CA VAL A 14 4.75 22.44 19.29
C VAL A 14 3.49 23.24 18.92
N THR A 15 3.16 24.29 19.65
CA THR A 15 1.99 25.11 19.32
C THR A 15 2.16 25.79 17.96
N THR A 16 1.03 26.12 17.30
CA THR A 16 1.06 26.81 16.01
C THR A 16 1.87 28.12 16.02
N ALA A 17 1.87 28.82 17.15
CA ALA A 17 2.64 30.05 17.33
C ALA A 17 4.16 29.84 17.41
N GLN A 18 4.61 28.61 17.67
CA GLN A 18 6.02 28.25 17.81
C GLN A 18 6.59 27.57 16.58
N LEU A 19 5.75 27.26 15.58
CA LEU A 19 6.17 26.59 14.35
C LEU A 19 7.21 27.41 13.57
N GLY A 20 8.35 26.80 13.26
CA GLY A 20 9.43 27.41 12.51
C GLY A 20 10.31 28.38 13.30
N LEU A 21 10.26 28.34 14.63
CA LEU A 21 11.05 29.21 15.51
C LEU A 21 12.22 28.47 16.21
N ASP A 22 12.51 27.24 15.81
CA ASP A 22 13.51 26.37 16.46
C ASP A 22 13.24 26.22 17.99
N SER A 23 11.97 26.06 18.32
CA SER A 23 11.50 25.94 19.70
C SER A 23 11.96 24.63 20.33
N PHE A 24 11.94 24.56 21.68
CA PHE A 24 12.27 23.32 22.39
C PHE A 24 11.38 22.14 21.94
N GLN A 25 11.99 21.04 21.55
CA GLN A 25 11.35 19.82 20.99
C GLN A 25 10.59 20.05 19.66
N GLU A 26 10.88 21.11 18.96
CA GLU A 26 10.39 21.31 17.61
C GLU A 26 11.22 20.46 16.62
N VAL A 27 10.53 19.76 15.72
CA VAL A 27 11.14 19.08 14.58
C VAL A 27 10.18 19.16 13.39
N ASP A 28 10.69 19.52 12.22
CA ASP A 28 9.88 19.43 10.99
C ASP A 28 9.72 17.98 10.56
N ILE A 29 8.80 17.28 11.24
CA ILE A 29 8.54 15.85 10.99
C ILE A 29 7.95 15.62 9.59
N THR A 30 7.29 16.62 9.01
CA THR A 30 6.75 16.52 7.65
C THR A 30 7.87 16.41 6.62
N SER A 31 8.90 17.25 6.72
CA SER A 31 10.09 17.14 5.87
C SER A 31 10.90 15.87 6.11
N VAL A 32 11.07 15.46 7.36
CA VAL A 32 11.80 14.23 7.71
C VAL A 32 11.13 12.98 7.12
N THR A 33 9.80 12.94 7.11
CA THR A 33 9.03 11.77 6.65
C THR A 33 8.64 11.82 5.17
N MET A 34 8.83 12.95 4.49
CA MET A 34 8.49 13.12 3.08
C MET A 34 9.02 11.99 2.17
N PRO A 35 10.28 11.55 2.27
CA PRO A 35 10.81 10.50 1.40
C PRO A 35 10.23 9.10 1.66
N VAL A 36 9.55 8.88 2.78
CA VAL A 36 9.02 7.57 3.21
C VAL A 36 7.50 7.52 3.34
N THR A 37 6.80 8.59 2.95
CA THR A 37 5.34 8.69 2.99
C THR A 37 4.76 9.02 1.62
N LYS A 38 3.48 8.76 1.42
CA LYS A 38 2.75 9.21 0.23
C LYS A 38 2.39 10.68 0.30
N HIS A 39 2.04 11.13 1.51
CA HIS A 39 1.66 12.51 1.78
C HIS A 39 1.85 12.85 3.26
N ASN A 40 2.05 14.13 3.55
CA ASN A 40 2.15 14.66 4.90
C ASN A 40 1.22 15.85 5.05
N PHE A 41 0.56 15.92 6.19
CA PHE A 41 -0.29 17.04 6.58
C PHE A 41 0.25 17.70 7.85
N LEU A 42 0.21 19.03 7.90
CA LEU A 42 0.35 19.81 9.12
C LEU A 42 -0.98 20.54 9.36
N VAL A 43 -1.71 20.16 10.39
CA VAL A 43 -3.01 20.74 10.73
C VAL A 43 -2.82 22.07 11.45
N ARG A 44 -3.27 23.17 10.84
CA ARG A 44 -3.13 24.53 11.41
C ARG A 44 -4.42 25.06 12.03
N ARG A 45 -5.55 24.43 11.76
CA ARG A 45 -6.88 24.84 12.25
C ARG A 45 -7.68 23.61 12.64
N VAL A 46 -8.38 23.70 13.77
CA VAL A 46 -9.14 22.54 14.30
C VAL A 46 -10.29 22.11 13.37
N GLU A 47 -10.86 23.05 12.62
CA GLU A 47 -11.93 22.77 11.67
C GLU A 47 -11.48 21.87 10.50
N GLU A 48 -10.20 21.86 10.21
CA GLU A 48 -9.61 21.05 9.13
C GLU A 48 -9.28 19.62 9.56
N LEU A 49 -9.17 19.36 10.87
CA LEU A 49 -8.67 18.11 11.40
C LEU A 49 -9.47 16.88 10.90
N ALA A 50 -10.79 16.97 10.96
CA ALA A 50 -11.64 15.82 10.58
C ALA A 50 -11.54 15.49 9.08
N ASP A 51 -11.53 16.50 8.22
CA ASP A 51 -11.40 16.30 6.76
C ASP A 51 -9.96 15.88 6.39
N THR A 52 -8.94 16.39 7.09
CA THR A 52 -7.56 15.94 6.95
C THR A 52 -7.41 14.46 7.27
N ILE A 53 -8.00 14.00 8.37
CA ILE A 53 -7.98 12.56 8.73
C ILE A 53 -8.64 11.71 7.64
N ARG A 54 -9.82 12.08 7.15
CA ARG A 54 -10.49 11.35 6.07
C ARG A 54 -9.63 11.29 4.80
N THR A 55 -9.10 12.44 4.39
CA THR A 55 -8.22 12.53 3.21
C THR A 55 -6.97 11.66 3.37
N ALA A 56 -6.38 11.63 4.57
CA ALA A 56 -5.23 10.78 4.86
C ALA A 56 -5.54 9.28 4.68
N PHE A 57 -6.69 8.82 5.16
CA PHE A 57 -7.13 7.43 4.95
C PHE A 57 -7.41 7.13 3.46
N GLN A 58 -8.01 8.05 2.73
CA GLN A 58 -8.22 7.92 1.28
C GLN A 58 -6.90 7.83 0.53
N ILE A 59 -5.96 8.73 0.80
CA ILE A 59 -4.62 8.72 0.16
C ILE A 59 -3.88 7.43 0.51
N ALA A 60 -3.89 7.01 1.78
CA ALA A 60 -3.20 5.79 2.21
C ALA A 60 -3.68 4.55 1.45
N ASN A 61 -4.97 4.47 1.14
CA ASN A 61 -5.61 3.32 0.49
C ASN A 61 -5.77 3.45 -1.04
N SER A 62 -5.57 4.64 -1.63
CA SER A 62 -5.74 4.85 -3.08
C SER A 62 -4.51 4.39 -3.88
N GLY A 63 -4.73 3.90 -5.10
CA GLY A 63 -3.66 3.46 -6.01
C GLY A 63 -2.68 2.50 -5.35
N ARG A 64 -1.36 2.72 -5.48
CA ARG A 64 -0.38 2.00 -4.66
C ARG A 64 -0.54 2.45 -3.21
N LYS A 65 -0.97 1.54 -2.34
CA LYS A 65 -1.14 1.82 -0.90
C LYS A 65 0.18 2.25 -0.25
N GLY A 66 0.10 3.04 0.80
CA GLY A 66 1.29 3.51 1.50
C GLY A 66 0.99 4.47 2.66
N PRO A 67 2.00 4.81 3.47
CA PRO A 67 1.82 5.60 4.68
C PRO A 67 1.55 7.08 4.39
N VAL A 68 0.74 7.67 5.26
CA VAL A 68 0.47 9.12 5.33
C VAL A 68 0.70 9.59 6.75
N LEU A 69 1.27 10.78 6.91
CA LEU A 69 1.49 11.38 8.22
C LEU A 69 0.57 12.60 8.40
N ILE A 70 0.03 12.74 9.60
CA ILE A 70 -0.73 13.92 10.05
C ILE A 70 -0.03 14.46 11.28
N ASP A 71 0.51 15.65 11.19
CA ASP A 71 1.14 16.36 12.31
C ASP A 71 0.15 17.36 12.91
N VAL A 72 -0.09 17.24 14.22
CA VAL A 72 -1.13 18.01 14.93
C VAL A 72 -0.49 18.81 16.05
N PRO A 73 -0.39 20.16 15.92
CA PRO A 73 0.11 21.03 16.97
C PRO A 73 -0.69 20.92 18.28
N LYS A 74 0.01 21.08 19.40
CA LYS A 74 -0.54 20.92 20.74
C LYS A 74 -1.77 21.79 21.01
N ASP A 75 -1.77 23.03 20.59
CA ASP A 75 -2.89 23.95 20.74
C ASP A 75 -4.12 23.50 19.95
N ILE A 76 -3.94 22.95 18.74
CA ILE A 76 -5.03 22.38 17.92
C ILE A 76 -5.75 21.26 18.68
N THR A 77 -5.00 20.40 19.39
CA THR A 77 -5.60 19.29 20.17
C THR A 77 -6.47 19.75 21.34
N ALA A 78 -6.28 20.99 21.81
CA ALA A 78 -7.03 21.59 22.92
C ALA A 78 -8.27 22.38 22.46
N LEU A 79 -8.36 22.71 21.17
CA LEU A 79 -9.46 23.50 20.63
C LEU A 79 -10.73 22.65 20.42
N LYS A 80 -11.86 23.34 20.33
CA LYS A 80 -13.17 22.75 20.02
C LYS A 80 -13.73 23.41 18.78
N CYS A 81 -14.40 22.64 17.95
CA CYS A 81 -15.15 23.13 16.79
C CYS A 81 -16.47 22.40 16.64
N GLU A 82 -17.40 22.97 15.92
CA GLU A 82 -18.61 22.29 15.45
C GLU A 82 -18.23 21.19 14.47
N TYR A 83 -18.79 20.02 14.68
CA TYR A 83 -18.50 18.85 13.86
C TYR A 83 -19.80 18.20 13.36
N THR A 84 -19.93 18.09 12.06
CA THR A 84 -21.00 17.31 11.41
C THR A 84 -20.42 16.02 10.85
N PRO A 85 -20.87 14.85 11.30
CA PRO A 85 -20.44 13.57 10.75
C PRO A 85 -20.71 13.52 9.24
N LYS A 86 -19.74 13.04 8.48
CA LYS A 86 -19.85 12.79 7.04
C LYS A 86 -19.63 11.31 6.78
N GLU A 87 -20.39 10.73 5.86
CA GLU A 87 -20.14 9.38 5.40
C GLU A 87 -18.78 9.29 4.71
N PRO A 88 -18.08 8.15 4.84
CA PRO A 88 -16.84 7.91 4.14
C PRO A 88 -17.05 7.96 2.62
N GLU A 89 -16.22 8.71 1.92
CA GLU A 89 -16.21 8.64 0.46
C GLU A 89 -15.60 7.31 -0.01
N PRO A 90 -16.16 6.69 -1.06
CA PRO A 90 -15.60 5.45 -1.58
C PRO A 90 -14.20 5.69 -2.12
N ILE A 91 -13.31 4.71 -1.94
CA ILE A 91 -11.98 4.75 -2.54
C ILE A 91 -12.15 4.57 -4.05
N PRO A 92 -11.58 5.46 -4.88
CA PRO A 92 -11.68 5.32 -6.32
C PRO A 92 -11.10 3.99 -6.81
N GLU A 93 -11.87 3.26 -7.62
CA GLU A 93 -11.37 2.06 -8.28
C GLU A 93 -10.27 2.44 -9.29
N PRO A 94 -9.21 1.60 -9.42
CA PRO A 94 -8.22 1.84 -10.46
C PRO A 94 -8.87 1.70 -11.85
N PRO A 95 -8.46 2.52 -12.83
CA PRO A 95 -8.99 2.41 -14.18
C PRO A 95 -8.66 1.04 -14.77
N MET A 96 -9.62 0.46 -15.51
CA MET A 96 -9.38 -0.78 -16.26
C MET A 96 -8.24 -0.57 -17.27
N PRO A 97 -7.26 -1.48 -17.33
CA PRO A 97 -6.22 -1.43 -18.34
C PRO A 97 -6.78 -1.50 -19.76
N ASP A 98 -6.06 -0.89 -20.71
CA ASP A 98 -6.41 -0.96 -22.13
C ASP A 98 -6.46 -2.41 -22.62
N GLN A 99 -7.48 -2.75 -23.41
CA GLN A 99 -7.71 -4.11 -23.91
C GLN A 99 -6.55 -4.63 -24.76
N GLY A 100 -5.84 -3.75 -25.47
CA GLY A 100 -4.68 -4.12 -26.26
C GLY A 100 -3.52 -4.66 -25.42
N TRP A 101 -3.36 -4.20 -24.19
CA TRP A 101 -2.36 -4.75 -23.27
C TRP A 101 -2.71 -6.17 -22.80
N PHE A 102 -4.02 -6.45 -22.55
CA PHE A 102 -4.46 -7.80 -22.24
C PHE A 102 -4.18 -8.78 -23.38
N LEU A 103 -4.47 -8.39 -24.63
CA LEU A 103 -4.21 -9.24 -25.79
C LEU A 103 -2.72 -9.55 -25.93
N LYS A 104 -1.85 -8.56 -25.79
CA LYS A 104 -0.39 -8.77 -25.80
C LYS A 104 0.08 -9.70 -24.70
N ALA A 105 -0.45 -9.53 -23.46
CA ALA A 105 -0.12 -10.41 -22.35
C ALA A 105 -0.55 -11.87 -22.64
N VAL A 106 -1.74 -12.07 -23.19
CA VAL A 106 -2.24 -13.41 -23.58
C VAL A 106 -1.35 -14.04 -24.65
N GLU A 107 -0.91 -13.29 -25.65
CA GLU A 107 0.00 -13.80 -26.69
C GLU A 107 1.35 -14.23 -26.09
N LEU A 108 1.94 -13.41 -25.22
CA LEU A 108 3.18 -13.75 -24.53
C LEU A 108 3.05 -15.00 -23.68
N ILE A 109 1.97 -15.13 -22.90
CA ILE A 109 1.71 -16.29 -22.07
C ILE A 109 1.52 -17.55 -22.93
N LYS A 110 0.74 -17.47 -24.01
CA LYS A 110 0.52 -18.60 -24.93
C LYS A 110 1.81 -19.06 -25.63
N SER A 111 2.74 -18.16 -25.89
CA SER A 111 4.03 -18.48 -26.51
C SER A 111 5.07 -18.99 -25.51
N ALA A 112 4.84 -18.85 -24.21
CA ALA A 112 5.77 -19.26 -23.18
C ALA A 112 5.87 -20.79 -23.10
N LYS A 113 7.09 -21.31 -23.14
CA LYS A 113 7.36 -22.76 -23.01
C LYS A 113 7.44 -23.20 -21.56
N ARG A 114 7.79 -22.31 -20.66
CA ARG A 114 7.99 -22.56 -19.22
C ARG A 114 7.47 -21.37 -18.44
N PRO A 115 6.14 -21.19 -18.33
CA PRO A 115 5.59 -20.10 -17.56
C PRO A 115 5.94 -20.27 -16.08
N PHE A 116 6.22 -19.15 -15.39
CA PHE A 116 6.48 -19.09 -13.97
C PHE A 116 5.77 -17.85 -13.39
N ILE A 117 5.03 -18.03 -12.30
CA ILE A 117 4.31 -16.94 -11.66
C ILE A 117 5.08 -16.50 -10.40
N TYR A 118 5.46 -15.22 -10.37
CA TYR A 118 5.99 -14.59 -9.17
C TYR A 118 4.97 -13.56 -8.64
N ALA A 119 4.27 -13.95 -7.58
CA ALA A 119 3.19 -13.19 -6.99
C ALA A 119 3.70 -12.24 -5.89
N GLY A 120 3.22 -11.00 -5.92
CA GLY A 120 3.54 -9.96 -4.94
C GLY A 120 2.37 -9.62 -4.03
N GLY A 121 2.59 -8.73 -3.05
CA GLY A 121 1.58 -8.28 -2.08
C GLY A 121 0.33 -7.64 -2.70
N GLY A 122 0.41 -7.23 -3.97
CA GLY A 122 -0.74 -6.75 -4.74
C GLY A 122 -1.88 -7.75 -4.82
N VAL A 123 -1.58 -9.06 -4.86
CA VAL A 123 -2.59 -10.13 -4.87
C VAL A 123 -3.46 -10.07 -3.61
N ILE A 124 -2.83 -9.96 -2.44
CA ILE A 124 -3.55 -9.86 -1.16
C ILE A 124 -4.30 -8.53 -1.08
N SER A 125 -3.67 -7.43 -1.46
CA SER A 125 -4.27 -6.10 -1.34
C SER A 125 -5.44 -5.85 -2.30
N SER A 126 -5.56 -6.64 -3.36
CA SER A 126 -6.68 -6.64 -4.32
C SER A 126 -7.65 -7.81 -4.10
N GLU A 127 -7.43 -8.63 -3.05
CA GLU A 127 -8.26 -9.80 -2.73
C GLU A 127 -8.34 -10.84 -3.88
N ALA A 128 -7.29 -10.90 -4.73
CA ALA A 128 -7.24 -11.68 -5.98
C ALA A 128 -6.60 -13.07 -5.81
N SER A 129 -6.67 -13.68 -4.63
CA SER A 129 -6.06 -14.99 -4.36
C SER A 129 -6.71 -16.14 -5.15
N GLU A 130 -8.05 -16.10 -5.30
CA GLU A 130 -8.79 -17.10 -6.07
C GLU A 130 -8.53 -16.96 -7.58
N GLU A 131 -8.44 -15.72 -8.08
CA GLU A 131 -8.08 -15.45 -9.48
C GLU A 131 -6.66 -15.90 -9.78
N LEU A 132 -5.72 -15.69 -8.83
CA LEU A 132 -4.35 -16.18 -8.96
C LEU A 132 -4.32 -17.71 -9.06
N ARG A 133 -5.10 -18.40 -8.22
CA ARG A 133 -5.22 -19.86 -8.25
C ARG A 133 -5.75 -20.36 -9.60
N ALA A 134 -6.89 -19.80 -10.03
CA ALA A 134 -7.50 -20.16 -11.30
C ALA A 134 -6.58 -19.88 -12.49
N PHE A 135 -5.83 -18.77 -12.44
CA PHE A 135 -4.86 -18.42 -13.48
C PHE A 135 -3.69 -19.40 -13.49
N ALA A 136 -3.12 -19.76 -12.34
CA ALA A 136 -2.02 -20.71 -12.23
C ALA A 136 -2.39 -22.09 -12.75
N GLU A 137 -3.60 -22.56 -12.45
CA GLU A 137 -4.16 -23.80 -12.98
C GLU A 137 -4.32 -23.75 -14.49
N LYS A 138 -4.85 -22.64 -15.02
CA LYS A 138 -5.11 -22.46 -16.46
C LYS A 138 -3.84 -22.42 -17.30
N VAL A 139 -2.77 -21.81 -16.79
CA VAL A 139 -1.49 -21.70 -17.52
C VAL A 139 -0.50 -22.80 -17.17
N ASP A 140 -0.88 -23.68 -16.25
CA ASP A 140 -0.06 -24.79 -15.72
C ASP A 140 1.32 -24.34 -15.25
N ALA A 141 1.35 -23.28 -14.43
CA ALA A 141 2.58 -22.65 -13.99
C ALA A 141 2.84 -22.87 -12.48
N PRO A 142 4.09 -23.09 -12.06
CA PRO A 142 4.47 -22.99 -10.66
C PRO A 142 4.33 -21.54 -10.15
N VAL A 143 3.96 -21.41 -8.88
CA VAL A 143 3.74 -20.13 -8.21
C VAL A 143 4.74 -19.96 -7.06
N SER A 144 5.46 -18.86 -7.09
CA SER A 144 6.30 -18.39 -5.99
C SER A 144 5.76 -17.07 -5.46
N CYS A 145 5.77 -16.90 -4.15
CA CYS A 145 5.34 -15.67 -3.50
C CYS A 145 6.53 -14.84 -3.03
N SER A 146 6.40 -13.52 -3.11
CA SER A 146 7.25 -12.60 -2.34
C SER A 146 6.90 -12.66 -0.86
N LEU A 147 7.72 -12.07 0.02
CA LEU A 147 7.41 -11.98 1.45
C LEU A 147 6.02 -11.37 1.68
N MET A 148 5.66 -10.31 0.96
CA MET A 148 4.38 -9.61 1.09
C MET A 148 3.18 -10.37 0.48
N CYS A 149 3.42 -11.48 -0.20
CA CYS A 149 2.38 -12.34 -0.78
C CYS A 149 2.19 -13.66 0.01
N GLN A 150 2.90 -13.86 1.12
CA GLN A 150 2.71 -15.05 1.94
C GLN A 150 1.25 -15.16 2.40
N GLY A 151 0.65 -16.35 2.19
CA GLY A 151 -0.79 -16.57 2.39
C GLY A 151 -1.70 -16.15 1.21
N GLY A 152 -1.16 -15.49 0.17
CA GLY A 152 -1.92 -15.11 -1.03
C GLY A 152 -2.10 -16.27 -2.04
N PHE A 153 -1.44 -17.40 -1.83
CA PHE A 153 -1.62 -18.62 -2.58
C PHE A 153 -1.58 -19.82 -1.61
N ASP A 154 -2.38 -20.86 -1.86
CA ASP A 154 -2.45 -22.03 -1.00
C ASP A 154 -1.11 -22.77 -0.98
N GLU A 155 -0.48 -22.82 0.18
CA GLU A 155 0.83 -23.46 0.38
C GLU A 155 0.80 -24.97 0.25
N LEU A 156 -0.37 -25.61 0.36
CA LEU A 156 -0.56 -27.03 0.14
C LEU A 156 -0.81 -27.39 -1.34
N ASN A 157 -1.00 -26.38 -2.19
CA ASN A 157 -1.17 -26.60 -3.62
C ASN A 157 0.16 -27.08 -4.24
N HIS A 158 0.10 -28.12 -5.06
CA HIS A 158 1.28 -28.72 -5.71
C HIS A 158 2.05 -27.75 -6.63
N ARG A 159 1.42 -26.63 -7.03
CA ARG A 159 2.07 -25.55 -7.83
C ARG A 159 2.86 -24.58 -6.96
N TYR A 160 2.62 -24.56 -5.63
CA TYR A 160 3.35 -23.67 -4.75
C TYR A 160 4.79 -24.14 -4.56
N VAL A 161 5.75 -23.34 -4.96
CA VAL A 161 7.19 -23.67 -4.86
C VAL A 161 7.90 -22.92 -3.73
N GLY A 162 7.15 -22.15 -2.95
CA GLY A 162 7.67 -21.37 -1.82
C GLY A 162 8.03 -19.94 -2.18
N MET A 163 8.71 -19.27 -1.27
CA MET A 163 9.17 -17.89 -1.45
C MET A 163 10.44 -17.86 -2.29
N LEU A 164 10.54 -16.86 -3.18
CA LEU A 164 11.77 -16.56 -3.94
C LEU A 164 12.59 -15.51 -3.19
N GLY A 165 13.90 -15.56 -3.33
CA GLY A 165 14.84 -14.57 -2.83
C GLY A 165 15.82 -15.11 -1.78
N MET A 166 16.50 -14.21 -1.08
CA MET A 166 17.59 -14.54 -0.15
C MET A 166 17.16 -15.49 0.99
N HIS A 167 15.91 -15.33 1.47
CA HIS A 167 15.30 -16.18 2.49
C HIS A 167 14.30 -17.18 1.90
N GLY A 168 14.37 -17.39 0.59
CA GLY A 168 13.44 -18.25 -0.13
C GLY A 168 13.83 -19.74 -0.13
N THR A 169 12.96 -20.55 -0.74
CA THR A 169 13.20 -21.97 -0.89
C THR A 169 14.17 -22.27 -2.05
N LYS A 170 14.90 -23.36 -1.94
CA LYS A 170 15.75 -23.86 -3.04
C LYS A 170 14.89 -24.22 -4.26
N THR A 171 13.68 -24.76 -4.03
CA THR A 171 12.74 -25.12 -5.09
C THR A 171 12.36 -23.89 -5.92
N ALA A 172 11.90 -22.79 -5.30
CA ALA A 172 11.57 -21.56 -6.01
C ALA A 172 12.76 -21.02 -6.81
N SER A 173 13.95 -21.03 -6.23
CA SER A 173 15.19 -20.57 -6.88
C SER A 173 15.62 -21.44 -8.06
N CYS A 174 15.26 -22.74 -8.06
CA CYS A 174 15.50 -23.63 -9.20
C CYS A 174 14.45 -23.48 -10.30
N CYS A 175 13.19 -23.29 -9.92
CA CYS A 175 12.08 -23.18 -10.89
C CYS A 175 12.14 -21.93 -11.76
N ILE A 176 12.73 -20.82 -11.27
CA ILE A 176 12.84 -19.58 -12.04
C ILE A 176 13.97 -19.62 -13.12
N ARG A 177 14.83 -20.62 -13.08
CA ARG A 177 15.93 -20.79 -14.06
C ARG A 177 15.49 -21.64 -15.24
#